data_b14f5b0cd650a0271e6f831b8c0bc298
#
_entry.id   b14f5b0cd650a0271e6f831b8c0bc298
#
_cell.length_a   1.000
_cell.length_b   1.000
_cell.length_c   1.000
_cell.angle_alpha   90.00
_cell.angle_beta   90.00
_cell.angle_gamma   90.00
#
_symmetry.space_group_name_H-M   'P 1'
#
loop_
_entity.id
_entity.type
_entity.pdbx_description
1 polymer ?
#
loop_
_entity_poly.entity_id
_entity_poly.type
_entity_poly.pdbx_seq_one_letter_code
_entity_poly.pdbx_strand_id
1 'polypeptide(L)'
;MRNLWPLLMAGSIGAMGVQAAFADDYQLLVGSYTAGESQGIYRLNFDSATGQINPKPLQVIKSENPSWLTLSRDQRRLFVVNENGPGQADPVGRVSSYEIDPKSHALSLINQVQSLGNEPTHSSLSLDASHLFVSNYSVAEDPGGTLAVLPVGADGTVKPVVQMSSHPASRVNAERQMSAHVHSTVPSPDGKFVFSNDLGADKVFVYRFDPKANPELPLTPATPAFVQLPAGSGPRHLLFSADGQHAWLTMEMSAQVAVFDYRDGKLEQTQMADLAAGQPVSDKAAAALHASADGKFLYVSNRGTANQLLVFAVDPATGHLKELQRRAVEGDHPREFSLDPSGKFLLIANQKSNQIVVVERDAKTGLLGKTVQKLPMDAPSDLKFLLRQ
;
A
#
# COMPACT_ATOMS: atom_id res chain seq x y z
N MET A 1 13.28 6.80 -89.66
CA MET A 1 13.63 5.73 -88.70
C MET A 1 13.85 6.35 -87.36
N ARG A 2 12.86 6.24 -86.47
CA ARG A 2 12.88 6.81 -85.11
C ARG A 2 12.66 5.64 -84.16
N ASN A 3 13.66 5.32 -83.37
CA ASN A 3 13.60 4.28 -82.34
C ASN A 3 12.89 4.83 -81.12
N LEU A 4 11.79 4.17 -80.69
CA LEU A 4 11.11 4.36 -79.41
C LEU A 4 11.62 3.32 -78.40
N TRP A 5 12.22 3.78 -77.32
CA TRP A 5 12.51 2.96 -76.13
C TRP A 5 11.36 3.09 -75.12
N PRO A 6 10.91 2.02 -74.49
CA PRO A 6 9.94 2.08 -73.41
C PRO A 6 10.62 2.41 -72.06
N LEU A 7 10.07 3.42 -71.38
CA LEU A 7 10.39 3.70 -69.97
C LEU A 7 9.83 2.59 -69.07
N LEU A 8 10.70 1.92 -68.37
CA LEU A 8 10.33 1.08 -67.19
C LEU A 8 10.15 1.99 -65.97
N MET A 9 8.90 2.11 -65.50
CA MET A 9 8.64 2.65 -64.16
C MET A 9 8.94 1.59 -63.12
N ALA A 10 9.98 1.81 -62.31
CA ALA A 10 10.25 1.05 -61.09
C ALA A 10 9.35 1.59 -59.97
N GLY A 11 8.32 0.82 -59.61
CA GLY A 11 7.49 1.09 -58.43
C GLY A 11 8.27 0.78 -57.17
N SER A 12 8.62 1.80 -56.38
CA SER A 12 9.16 1.65 -55.04
C SER A 12 8.05 1.20 -54.09
N ILE A 13 8.09 -0.07 -53.67
CA ILE A 13 7.29 -0.58 -52.56
C ILE A 13 7.87 0.02 -51.28
N GLY A 14 7.24 1.05 -50.75
CA GLY A 14 7.53 1.58 -49.45
C GLY A 14 7.18 0.54 -48.39
N ALA A 15 8.17 -0.05 -47.78
CA ALA A 15 7.98 -0.82 -46.58
C ALA A 15 7.45 0.11 -45.48
N MET A 16 6.15 0.05 -45.20
CA MET A 16 5.58 0.60 -43.98
C MET A 16 6.19 -0.21 -42.80
N GLY A 17 7.21 0.38 -42.19
CA GLY A 17 7.68 -0.09 -40.90
C GLY A 17 6.53 0.00 -39.90
N VAL A 18 6.00 -1.12 -39.48
CA VAL A 18 5.15 -1.20 -38.31
C VAL A 18 6.04 -0.76 -37.15
N GLN A 19 5.93 0.49 -36.73
CA GLN A 19 6.40 0.92 -35.44
C GLN A 19 5.63 0.07 -34.43
N ALA A 20 6.30 -0.95 -33.89
CA ALA A 20 5.82 -1.60 -32.69
C ALA A 20 5.67 -0.48 -31.65
N ALA A 21 4.45 -0.19 -31.23
CA ALA A 21 4.21 0.62 -30.06
C ALA A 21 4.98 -0.06 -28.94
N PHE A 22 6.03 0.58 -28.43
CA PHE A 22 6.75 0.08 -27.27
C PHE A 22 5.74 -0.06 -26.16
N ALA A 23 5.52 -1.28 -25.71
CA ALA A 23 4.77 -1.54 -24.51
C ALA A 23 5.36 -0.67 -23.39
N ASP A 24 4.49 0.01 -22.64
CA ASP A 24 4.95 0.80 -21.49
C ASP A 24 5.43 -0.17 -20.43
N ASP A 25 6.74 -0.44 -20.41
CA ASP A 25 7.38 -1.24 -19.39
C ASP A 25 7.49 -0.40 -18.12
N TYR A 26 6.82 -0.83 -17.06
CA TYR A 26 6.97 -0.27 -15.73
C TYR A 26 7.97 -1.08 -14.90
N GLN A 27 8.48 -0.47 -13.85
CA GLN A 27 9.25 -1.20 -12.87
C GLN A 27 8.42 -1.40 -11.62
N LEU A 28 8.46 -2.63 -11.11
CA LEU A 28 7.75 -3.06 -9.91
C LEU A 28 8.76 -3.24 -8.77
N LEU A 29 8.53 -2.57 -7.66
CA LEU A 29 9.19 -2.84 -6.39
C LEU A 29 8.35 -3.83 -5.59
N VAL A 30 9.00 -4.86 -5.07
CA VAL A 30 8.39 -5.85 -4.18
C VAL A 30 9.12 -5.84 -2.86
N GLY A 31 8.40 -5.54 -1.78
CA GLY A 31 8.85 -5.79 -0.41
C GLY A 31 8.46 -7.19 0.03
N SER A 32 9.22 -7.80 0.93
CA SER A 32 8.96 -9.17 1.38
C SER A 32 9.48 -9.41 2.80
N TYR A 33 8.92 -10.40 3.50
CA TYR A 33 9.55 -10.89 4.71
C TYR A 33 10.74 -11.79 4.39
N THR A 34 11.73 -11.81 5.27
CA THR A 34 13.03 -12.45 5.01
C THR A 34 13.33 -13.64 5.93
N ALA A 35 12.30 -14.20 6.55
CA ALA A 35 12.44 -15.42 7.36
C ALA A 35 12.70 -16.69 6.51
N GLY A 36 12.39 -16.65 5.20
CA GLY A 36 12.60 -17.72 4.24
C GLY A 36 13.82 -17.45 3.34
N GLU A 37 13.62 -17.55 2.02
CA GLU A 37 14.67 -17.41 1.01
C GLU A 37 14.80 -15.95 0.49
N SER A 38 13.86 -15.09 0.81
CA SER A 38 13.88 -13.70 0.35
C SER A 38 15.08 -12.94 0.92
N GLN A 39 15.69 -12.09 0.07
CA GLN A 39 16.78 -11.19 0.45
C GLN A 39 16.30 -9.77 0.81
N GLY A 40 15.01 -9.46 0.64
CA GLY A 40 14.45 -8.15 0.98
C GLY A 40 13.65 -7.48 -0.13
N ILE A 41 14.20 -6.46 -0.80
CA ILE A 41 13.48 -5.70 -1.82
C ILE A 41 13.91 -6.14 -3.22
N TYR A 42 12.94 -6.41 -4.08
CA TYR A 42 13.18 -6.77 -5.48
C TYR A 42 12.66 -5.70 -6.41
N ARG A 43 13.46 -5.34 -7.42
CA ARG A 43 13.04 -4.48 -8.52
C ARG A 43 12.94 -5.32 -9.79
N LEU A 44 11.75 -5.37 -10.38
CA LEU A 44 11.38 -6.24 -11.50
C LEU A 44 10.85 -5.40 -12.67
N ASN A 45 10.95 -5.92 -13.90
CA ASN A 45 10.20 -5.36 -15.03
C ASN A 45 8.78 -5.92 -15.07
N PHE A 46 7.84 -5.04 -15.38
CA PHE A 46 6.44 -5.37 -15.64
C PHE A 46 6.03 -4.85 -17.03
N ASP A 47 5.52 -5.72 -17.86
CA ASP A 47 4.99 -5.41 -19.20
C ASP A 47 3.50 -5.11 -19.11
N SER A 48 3.11 -3.84 -19.26
CA SER A 48 1.71 -3.39 -19.19
C SER A 48 0.85 -3.77 -20.40
N ALA A 49 1.45 -4.28 -21.48
CA ALA A 49 0.69 -4.80 -22.62
C ALA A 49 0.22 -6.23 -22.38
N THR A 50 1.03 -7.03 -21.68
CA THR A 50 0.77 -8.45 -21.46
C THR A 50 0.43 -8.81 -20.02
N GLY A 51 0.73 -7.92 -19.04
CA GLY A 51 0.59 -8.17 -17.61
C GLY A 51 1.67 -9.10 -17.04
N GLN A 52 2.77 -9.31 -17.76
CA GLN A 52 3.82 -10.23 -17.33
C GLN A 52 4.88 -9.50 -16.49
N ILE A 53 5.26 -10.10 -15.38
CA ILE A 53 6.44 -9.73 -14.60
C ILE A 53 7.62 -10.59 -15.09
N ASN A 54 8.74 -9.97 -15.43
CA ASN A 54 9.95 -10.69 -15.72
C ASN A 54 10.51 -11.31 -14.42
N PRO A 55 10.68 -12.63 -14.31
CA PRO A 55 11.14 -13.27 -13.07
C PRO A 55 12.59 -12.93 -12.71
N LYS A 56 13.39 -12.44 -13.67
CA LYS A 56 14.77 -12.02 -13.41
C LYS A 56 14.79 -10.60 -12.85
N PRO A 57 15.23 -10.40 -11.59
CA PRO A 57 15.29 -9.07 -11.00
C PRO A 57 16.27 -8.16 -11.73
N LEU A 58 15.91 -6.88 -11.88
CA LEU A 58 16.81 -5.80 -12.29
C LEU A 58 17.77 -5.44 -11.16
N GLN A 59 17.29 -5.57 -9.91
CA GLN A 59 18.06 -5.31 -8.70
C GLN A 59 17.46 -6.08 -7.54
N VAL A 60 18.32 -6.59 -6.66
CA VAL A 60 17.95 -7.15 -5.35
C VAL A 60 18.67 -6.33 -4.29
N ILE A 61 17.93 -5.77 -3.35
CA ILE A 61 18.44 -4.97 -2.25
C ILE A 61 18.30 -5.78 -0.96
N LYS A 62 19.41 -6.12 -0.33
CA LYS A 62 19.39 -6.78 0.98
C LYS A 62 18.79 -5.83 2.01
N SER A 63 17.71 -6.26 2.63
CA SER A 63 16.98 -5.53 3.65
C SER A 63 16.21 -6.53 4.50
N GLU A 64 16.24 -6.39 5.81
CA GLU A 64 15.49 -7.28 6.69
C GLU A 64 14.03 -6.86 6.75
N ASN A 65 13.13 -7.81 6.50
CA ASN A 65 11.67 -7.64 6.58
C ASN A 65 11.16 -6.29 6.04
N PRO A 66 11.47 -5.90 4.79
CA PRO A 66 10.95 -4.66 4.18
C PRO A 66 9.47 -4.85 3.83
N SER A 67 8.59 -4.83 4.84
CA SER A 67 7.20 -5.23 4.72
C SER A 67 6.29 -4.16 4.13
N TRP A 68 6.72 -2.87 4.16
CA TRP A 68 5.98 -1.75 3.59
C TRP A 68 6.90 -0.74 2.93
N LEU A 69 6.52 -0.28 1.74
CA LEU A 69 7.26 0.61 0.86
C LEU A 69 6.49 1.93 0.69
N THR A 70 7.12 3.06 0.97
CA THR A 70 6.53 4.40 0.81
C THR A 70 7.33 5.22 -0.19
N LEU A 71 6.77 5.47 -1.36
CA LEU A 71 7.38 6.32 -2.38
C LEU A 71 7.10 7.79 -2.09
N SER A 72 8.09 8.66 -2.30
CA SER A 72 7.83 10.10 -2.42
C SER A 72 7.00 10.39 -3.67
N ARG A 73 6.25 11.51 -3.67
CA ARG A 73 5.36 11.88 -4.79
C ARG A 73 6.13 12.04 -6.11
N ASP A 74 7.36 12.53 -6.06
CA ASP A 74 8.25 12.67 -7.23
C ASP A 74 8.97 11.37 -7.60
N GLN A 75 8.75 10.30 -6.83
CA GLN A 75 9.39 8.99 -6.98
C GLN A 75 10.94 9.02 -7.01
N ARG A 76 11.53 9.99 -6.31
CA ARG A 76 12.99 10.08 -6.15
C ARG A 76 13.48 9.47 -4.85
N ARG A 77 12.57 9.15 -3.93
CA ARG A 77 12.89 8.56 -2.63
C ARG A 77 11.95 7.40 -2.34
N LEU A 78 12.51 6.39 -1.71
CA LEU A 78 11.77 5.26 -1.16
C LEU A 78 12.09 5.14 0.33
N PHE A 79 11.04 5.09 1.15
CA PHE A 79 11.14 4.81 2.58
C PHE A 79 10.56 3.43 2.84
N VAL A 80 11.27 2.66 3.66
CA VAL A 80 10.96 1.25 3.88
C VAL A 80 10.93 0.99 5.37
N VAL A 81 9.86 0.41 5.88
CA VAL A 81 9.84 -0.10 7.24
C VAL A 81 10.46 -1.49 7.26
N ASN A 82 11.36 -1.72 8.21
CA ASN A 82 11.94 -3.02 8.49
C ASN A 82 11.19 -3.61 9.71
N GLU A 83 10.21 -4.45 9.44
CA GLU A 83 9.24 -4.99 10.41
C GLU A 83 9.90 -6.04 11.31
N ASN A 84 10.91 -5.61 12.06
CA ASN A 84 11.62 -6.43 13.02
C ASN A 84 10.99 -6.27 14.41
N GLY A 85 10.99 -7.36 15.19
CA GLY A 85 10.38 -7.39 16.50
C GLY A 85 10.82 -8.58 17.35
N PRO A 86 10.20 -8.80 18.51
CA PRO A 86 10.55 -9.87 19.43
C PRO A 86 10.58 -11.26 18.77
N GLY A 87 11.57 -12.05 19.11
CA GLY A 87 11.75 -13.41 18.56
C GLY A 87 12.55 -13.47 17.25
N GLN A 88 12.93 -12.34 16.67
CA GLN A 88 13.81 -12.27 15.49
C GLN A 88 15.28 -12.11 15.91
N ALA A 89 16.21 -12.42 15.00
CA ALA A 89 17.66 -12.29 15.25
C ALA A 89 18.07 -10.83 15.53
N ASP A 90 17.51 -9.87 14.79
CA ASP A 90 17.53 -8.44 15.14
C ASP A 90 16.09 -8.00 15.47
N PRO A 91 15.74 -7.79 16.73
CA PRO A 91 14.39 -7.40 17.13
C PRO A 91 14.10 -5.91 16.96
N VAL A 92 15.05 -5.12 16.45
CA VAL A 92 14.92 -3.66 16.42
C VAL A 92 14.17 -3.21 15.17
N GLY A 93 12.99 -2.62 15.35
CA GLY A 93 12.24 -1.98 14.28
C GLY A 93 13.00 -0.79 13.69
N ARG A 94 13.08 -0.71 12.35
CA ARG A 94 13.86 0.32 11.64
C ARG A 94 13.08 0.92 10.49
N VAL A 95 13.60 2.03 10.00
CA VAL A 95 13.21 2.67 8.75
C VAL A 95 14.46 2.89 7.93
N SER A 96 14.44 2.41 6.70
CA SER A 96 15.49 2.63 5.70
C SER A 96 15.03 3.63 4.64
N SER A 97 15.91 4.54 4.24
CA SER A 97 15.67 5.50 3.16
C SER A 97 16.60 5.21 1.98
N TYR A 98 16.05 5.26 0.78
CA TYR A 98 16.78 5.02 -0.47
C TYR A 98 16.57 6.18 -1.44
N GLU A 99 17.61 6.52 -2.18
CA GLU A 99 17.52 7.32 -3.39
C GLU A 99 17.09 6.42 -4.56
N ILE A 100 16.23 6.95 -5.43
CA ILE A 100 15.83 6.34 -6.69
C ILE A 100 16.47 7.15 -7.81
N ASP A 101 17.41 6.55 -8.55
CA ASP A 101 18.01 7.20 -9.70
C ASP A 101 16.95 7.48 -10.78
N PRO A 102 16.81 8.72 -11.25
CA PRO A 102 15.70 9.11 -12.14
C PRO A 102 15.78 8.47 -13.53
N LYS A 103 16.93 7.94 -13.94
CA LYS A 103 17.11 7.36 -15.28
C LYS A 103 17.04 5.84 -15.25
N SER A 104 17.74 5.22 -14.32
CA SER A 104 17.84 3.75 -14.22
C SER A 104 16.84 3.17 -13.24
N HIS A 105 16.23 4.00 -12.36
CA HIS A 105 15.43 3.63 -11.19
C HIS A 105 16.19 2.73 -10.19
N ALA A 106 17.51 2.70 -10.26
CA ALA A 106 18.31 1.96 -9.29
C ALA A 106 18.16 2.57 -7.89
N LEU A 107 18.06 1.70 -6.89
CA LEU A 107 17.94 2.07 -5.49
C LEU A 107 19.32 2.11 -4.84
N SER A 108 19.62 3.19 -4.13
CA SER A 108 20.84 3.35 -3.33
C SER A 108 20.45 3.76 -1.92
N LEU A 109 20.96 3.04 -0.91
CA LEU A 109 20.68 3.34 0.50
C LEU A 109 21.23 4.71 0.85
N ILE A 110 20.37 5.56 1.41
CA ILE A 110 20.77 6.84 2.00
C ILE A 110 21.15 6.62 3.46
N ASN A 111 20.22 6.16 4.28
CA ASN A 111 20.47 5.84 5.69
C ASN A 111 19.40 4.91 6.24
N GLN A 112 19.61 4.46 7.48
CA GLN A 112 18.68 3.68 8.26
C GLN A 112 18.68 4.20 9.71
N VAL A 113 17.49 4.29 10.32
CA VAL A 113 17.29 4.70 11.71
C VAL A 113 16.34 3.76 12.43
N GLN A 114 16.36 3.76 13.77
CA GLN A 114 15.39 3.02 14.58
C GLN A 114 14.03 3.72 14.56
N SER A 115 12.94 2.94 14.51
CA SER A 115 11.57 3.46 14.67
C SER A 115 11.19 3.71 16.14
N LEU A 116 12.04 3.30 17.07
CA LEU A 116 11.84 3.29 18.54
C LEU A 116 10.61 2.50 18.98
N GLY A 117 10.13 1.59 18.16
CA GLY A 117 9.06 0.64 18.45
C GLY A 117 9.35 -0.68 17.77
N ASN A 118 8.53 -1.68 18.06
CA ASN A 118 8.63 -3.02 17.47
C ASN A 118 7.69 -3.16 16.30
N GLU A 119 8.11 -3.95 15.30
CA GLU A 119 7.29 -4.33 14.15
C GLU A 119 6.65 -3.12 13.44
N PRO A 120 7.48 -2.15 12.96
CA PRO A 120 6.97 -1.08 12.13
C PRO A 120 6.36 -1.69 10.85
N THR A 121 5.03 -1.60 10.73
CA THR A 121 4.27 -2.30 9.68
C THR A 121 3.75 -1.38 8.57
N HIS A 122 3.81 -0.07 8.78
CA HIS A 122 3.35 0.93 7.82
C HIS A 122 4.09 2.23 8.00
N SER A 123 4.28 2.96 6.90
CA SER A 123 4.69 4.36 6.94
C SER A 123 3.98 5.20 5.89
N SER A 124 3.89 6.50 6.14
CA SER A 124 3.40 7.48 5.17
C SER A 124 4.15 8.80 5.30
N LEU A 125 4.26 9.55 4.21
CA LEU A 125 4.88 10.88 4.19
C LEU A 125 3.84 11.97 4.44
N SER A 126 4.23 13.05 5.13
CA SER A 126 3.50 14.31 5.08
C SER A 126 3.43 14.82 3.62
N LEU A 127 2.43 15.67 3.30
CA LEU A 127 2.24 16.14 1.92
C LEU A 127 3.45 16.92 1.36
N ASP A 128 4.18 17.61 2.24
CA ASP A 128 5.39 18.34 1.92
C ASP A 128 6.66 17.48 1.97
N ALA A 129 6.50 16.17 2.24
CA ALA A 129 7.56 15.20 2.40
C ALA A 129 8.59 15.53 3.50
N SER A 130 8.28 16.44 4.42
CA SER A 130 9.18 16.85 5.50
C SER A 130 9.21 15.90 6.70
N HIS A 131 8.20 15.01 6.83
CA HIS A 131 8.07 14.06 7.92
C HIS A 131 7.55 12.72 7.44
N LEU A 132 8.05 11.66 8.06
CA LEU A 132 7.56 10.31 7.92
C LEU A 132 6.81 9.90 9.20
N PHE A 133 5.60 9.39 9.04
CA PHE A 133 4.80 8.80 10.10
C PHE A 133 4.95 7.29 10.04
N VAL A 134 5.37 6.67 11.14
CA VAL A 134 5.64 5.22 11.20
C VAL A 134 4.72 4.59 12.24
N SER A 135 4.03 3.55 11.81
CA SER A 135 3.15 2.76 12.67
C SER A 135 3.91 1.53 13.15
N ASN A 136 4.24 1.48 14.43
CA ASN A 136 4.80 0.32 15.09
C ASN A 136 3.64 -0.54 15.61
N TYR A 137 3.44 -1.70 15.02
CA TYR A 137 2.34 -2.60 15.41
C TYR A 137 2.54 -3.18 16.79
N SER A 138 3.72 -3.70 17.04
CA SER A 138 4.19 -4.35 18.26
C SER A 138 3.27 -5.49 18.75
N VAL A 139 3.80 -6.70 18.76
CA VAL A 139 3.13 -7.83 19.44
C VAL A 139 3.41 -7.85 20.94
N ALA A 140 4.36 -7.02 21.42
CA ALA A 140 4.65 -6.86 22.83
C ALA A 140 3.53 -6.05 23.53
N GLU A 141 3.13 -6.48 24.73
CA GLU A 141 2.06 -5.81 25.48
C GLU A 141 2.50 -4.46 26.07
N ASP A 142 3.77 -4.32 26.42
CA ASP A 142 4.35 -3.11 27.01
C ASP A 142 5.66 -2.76 26.28
N PRO A 143 5.76 -1.56 25.68
CA PRO A 143 4.80 -0.43 25.66
C PRO A 143 3.60 -0.61 24.72
N GLY A 144 3.51 -1.71 23.94
CA GLY A 144 2.52 -1.90 22.89
C GLY A 144 2.84 -1.11 21.62
N GLY A 145 1.86 -1.03 20.72
CA GLY A 145 1.99 -0.31 19.44
C GLY A 145 2.05 1.21 19.61
N THR A 146 2.82 1.86 18.76
CA THR A 146 3.02 3.32 18.81
C THR A 146 3.02 3.96 17.43
N LEU A 147 2.69 5.25 17.38
CA LEU A 147 2.97 6.12 16.25
C LEU A 147 4.28 6.86 16.49
N ALA A 148 5.23 6.75 15.58
CA ALA A 148 6.48 7.50 15.58
C ALA A 148 6.51 8.56 14.48
N VAL A 149 7.07 9.73 14.76
CA VAL A 149 7.26 10.83 13.80
C VAL A 149 8.73 11.07 13.59
N LEU A 150 9.18 11.02 12.34
CA LEU A 150 10.57 11.17 11.95
C LEU A 150 10.70 12.31 10.91
N PRO A 151 11.49 13.36 11.17
CA PRO A 151 11.77 14.37 10.17
C PRO A 151 12.56 13.77 9.00
N VAL A 152 12.29 14.29 7.79
CA VAL A 152 12.96 13.90 6.55
C VAL A 152 13.69 15.11 5.98
N GLY A 153 14.99 14.97 5.71
CA GLY A 153 15.79 15.98 5.05
C GLY A 153 15.46 16.12 3.56
N ALA A 154 15.79 17.26 2.98
CA ALA A 154 15.60 17.50 1.55
C ALA A 154 16.39 16.51 0.66
N ASP A 155 17.48 15.94 1.18
CA ASP A 155 18.27 14.88 0.56
C ASP A 155 17.66 13.48 0.71
N GLY A 156 16.55 13.35 1.43
CA GLY A 156 15.89 12.08 1.74
C GLY A 156 16.42 11.39 3.00
N THR A 157 17.37 11.98 3.72
CA THR A 157 17.86 11.43 4.98
C THR A 157 16.73 11.41 6.02
N VAL A 158 16.40 10.25 6.56
CA VAL A 158 15.49 10.13 7.70
C VAL A 158 16.26 10.44 8.98
N LYS A 159 15.73 11.36 9.79
CA LYS A 159 16.33 11.77 11.07
C LYS A 159 15.77 10.91 12.22
N PRO A 160 16.40 10.90 13.39
CA PRO A 160 15.86 10.22 14.57
C PRO A 160 14.43 10.66 14.89
N VAL A 161 13.69 9.76 15.54
CA VAL A 161 12.32 10.02 16.02
C VAL A 161 12.30 11.25 16.92
N VAL A 162 11.39 12.18 16.62
CA VAL A 162 11.18 13.40 17.44
C VAL A 162 9.96 13.29 18.32
N GLN A 163 8.98 12.46 17.95
CA GLN A 163 7.76 12.26 18.72
C GLN A 163 7.29 10.82 18.67
N MET A 164 6.85 10.31 19.82
CA MET A 164 6.15 9.03 19.96
C MET A 164 4.76 9.27 20.55
N SER A 165 3.75 8.59 20.06
CA SER A 165 2.40 8.58 20.63
C SER A 165 1.94 7.15 20.87
N SER A 166 1.46 6.87 22.06
CA SER A 166 0.87 5.58 22.45
C SER A 166 -0.63 5.76 22.72
N HIS A 167 -1.37 4.67 22.58
CA HIS A 167 -2.82 4.67 22.74
C HIS A 167 -3.27 3.64 23.79
N PRO A 168 -4.40 3.88 24.48
CA PRO A 168 -4.97 2.87 25.36
C PRO A 168 -5.66 1.77 24.54
N ALA A 169 -5.36 0.51 24.88
CA ALA A 169 -5.99 -0.64 24.26
C ALA A 169 -7.49 -0.76 24.61
N SER A 170 -8.29 -1.36 23.72
CA SER A 170 -9.71 -1.64 23.98
C SER A 170 -9.92 -2.79 24.97
N ARG A 171 -9.01 -3.78 24.98
CA ARG A 171 -9.04 -4.99 25.77
C ARG A 171 -10.29 -5.87 25.57
N VAL A 172 -10.93 -5.72 24.40
CA VAL A 172 -12.14 -6.48 24.07
C VAL A 172 -11.80 -7.91 23.64
N ASN A 173 -10.70 -8.08 22.92
CA ASN A 173 -10.21 -9.39 22.49
C ASN A 173 -8.91 -9.72 23.23
N ALA A 174 -8.93 -10.83 24.00
CA ALA A 174 -7.80 -11.23 24.84
C ALA A 174 -6.54 -11.66 24.06
N GLU A 175 -6.71 -12.07 22.79
CA GLU A 175 -5.58 -12.50 21.94
C GLU A 175 -4.98 -11.37 21.11
N ARG A 176 -5.81 -10.38 20.74
CA ARG A 176 -5.43 -9.40 19.74
C ARG A 176 -5.49 -7.94 20.19
N GLN A 177 -6.03 -7.65 21.38
CA GLN A 177 -6.31 -6.26 21.82
C GLN A 177 -5.96 -5.99 23.29
N MET A 178 -5.01 -6.74 23.86
CA MET A 178 -4.53 -6.47 25.23
C MET A 178 -3.59 -5.27 25.29
N SER A 179 -3.00 -4.87 24.17
CA SER A 179 -2.20 -3.66 23.97
C SER A 179 -2.65 -2.88 22.72
N ALA A 180 -2.14 -1.67 22.55
CA ALA A 180 -2.25 -0.92 21.31
C ALA A 180 -1.52 -1.64 20.18
N HIS A 181 -2.06 -1.53 18.96
CA HIS A 181 -1.45 -2.07 17.74
C HIS A 181 -1.69 -1.07 16.60
N VAL A 182 -0.85 -0.03 16.53
CA VAL A 182 -0.96 0.98 15.47
C VAL A 182 -0.62 0.32 14.14
N HIS A 183 -1.62 0.15 13.27
CA HIS A 183 -1.45 -0.61 12.03
C HIS A 183 -1.14 0.28 10.83
N SER A 184 -1.74 1.47 10.77
CA SER A 184 -1.40 2.45 9.73
C SER A 184 -1.61 3.87 10.22
N THR A 185 -0.84 4.79 9.64
CA THR A 185 -0.96 6.22 9.90
C THR A 185 -1.00 6.95 8.58
N VAL A 186 -2.01 7.79 8.36
CA VAL A 186 -2.30 8.41 7.07
C VAL A 186 -2.55 9.91 7.25
N PRO A 187 -1.84 10.80 6.52
CA PRO A 187 -2.16 12.22 6.50
C PRO A 187 -3.48 12.48 5.78
N SER A 188 -4.19 13.53 6.22
CA SER A 188 -5.38 14.01 5.51
C SER A 188 -5.02 14.56 4.12
N PRO A 189 -6.00 14.63 3.19
CA PRO A 189 -5.78 15.17 1.84
C PRO A 189 -5.26 16.61 1.82
N ASP A 190 -5.58 17.42 2.83
CA ASP A 190 -5.10 18.79 3.00
C ASP A 190 -3.81 18.91 3.83
N GLY A 191 -3.30 17.79 4.35
CA GLY A 191 -2.07 17.70 5.14
C GLY A 191 -2.13 18.30 6.53
N LYS A 192 -3.30 18.75 7.01
CA LYS A 192 -3.45 19.38 8.33
C LYS A 192 -3.64 18.39 9.47
N PHE A 193 -4.07 17.17 9.14
CA PHE A 193 -4.36 16.14 10.11
C PHE A 193 -3.63 14.83 9.77
N VAL A 194 -3.46 14.01 10.79
CA VAL A 194 -2.90 12.67 10.69
C VAL A 194 -3.82 11.71 11.43
N PHE A 195 -4.20 10.63 10.75
CA PHE A 195 -5.08 9.58 11.25
C PHE A 195 -4.26 8.35 11.57
N SER A 196 -4.28 7.92 12.84
CA SER A 196 -3.57 6.75 13.33
C SER A 196 -4.58 5.65 13.64
N ASN A 197 -4.59 4.60 12.81
CA ASN A 197 -5.52 3.49 12.91
C ASN A 197 -4.94 2.44 13.84
N ASP A 198 -5.57 2.27 15.02
CA ASP A 198 -5.08 1.38 16.06
C ASP A 198 -6.00 0.17 16.22
N LEU A 199 -5.54 -0.97 15.71
CA LEU A 199 -6.26 -2.25 15.76
C LEU A 199 -6.54 -2.68 17.20
N GLY A 200 -5.58 -2.49 18.10
CA GLY A 200 -5.71 -2.88 19.51
C GLY A 200 -6.65 -1.98 20.31
N ALA A 201 -6.89 -0.76 19.85
CA ALA A 201 -7.73 0.23 20.53
C ALA A 201 -9.16 0.29 20.00
N ASP A 202 -9.49 -0.32 18.85
CA ASP A 202 -10.75 -0.11 18.11
C ASP A 202 -11.04 1.38 17.85
N LYS A 203 -9.99 2.14 17.51
CA LYS A 203 -10.08 3.59 17.29
C LYS A 203 -9.22 4.05 16.13
N VAL A 204 -9.65 5.14 15.52
CA VAL A 204 -8.81 5.99 14.69
C VAL A 204 -8.48 7.24 15.49
N PHE A 205 -7.24 7.40 15.92
CA PHE A 205 -6.79 8.61 16.61
C PHE A 205 -6.50 9.70 15.60
N VAL A 206 -6.86 10.94 15.95
CA VAL A 206 -6.75 12.09 15.06
C VAL A 206 -5.84 13.14 15.68
N TYR A 207 -4.84 13.54 14.94
CA TYR A 207 -3.87 14.56 15.34
C TYR A 207 -3.89 15.73 14.36
N ARG A 208 -3.69 16.95 14.89
CA ARG A 208 -3.26 18.08 14.07
C ARG A 208 -1.77 17.97 13.80
N PHE A 209 -1.37 18.25 12.59
CA PHE A 209 0.04 18.26 12.18
C PHE A 209 0.50 19.68 11.92
N ASP A 210 1.40 20.18 12.76
CA ASP A 210 2.01 21.51 12.63
C ASP A 210 3.48 21.50 13.08
N PRO A 211 4.41 21.05 12.22
CA PRO A 211 5.82 21.00 12.55
C PRO A 211 6.47 22.38 12.65
N LYS A 212 5.81 23.44 12.14
CA LYS A 212 6.32 24.81 12.25
C LYS A 212 6.06 25.41 13.61
N ALA A 213 4.92 25.08 14.22
CA ALA A 213 4.60 25.53 15.57
C ALA A 213 5.50 24.84 16.61
N ASN A 214 5.76 23.55 16.47
CA ASN A 214 6.67 22.81 17.34
C ASN A 214 7.36 21.66 16.57
N PRO A 215 8.63 21.81 16.17
CA PRO A 215 9.38 20.80 15.45
C PRO A 215 9.63 19.51 16.26
N GLU A 216 9.65 19.57 17.59
CA GLU A 216 9.88 18.41 18.47
C GLU A 216 8.58 17.72 18.87
N LEU A 217 7.43 18.36 18.67
CA LEU A 217 6.09 17.83 18.95
C LEU A 217 5.13 18.22 17.83
N PRO A 218 5.36 17.75 16.58
CA PRO A 218 4.60 18.18 15.42
C PRO A 218 3.15 17.69 15.40
N LEU A 219 2.80 16.68 16.21
CA LEU A 219 1.45 16.16 16.34
C LEU A 219 0.85 16.55 17.68
N THR A 220 -0.34 17.14 17.65
CA THR A 220 -1.17 17.41 18.84
C THR A 220 -2.55 16.77 18.65
N PRO A 221 -3.19 16.21 19.72
CA PRO A 221 -4.55 15.66 19.59
C PRO A 221 -5.52 16.65 18.98
N ALA A 222 -6.33 16.20 18.01
CA ALA A 222 -7.39 17.01 17.40
C ALA A 222 -8.63 17.08 18.31
N THR A 223 -9.67 17.74 17.83
CA THR A 223 -10.99 17.77 18.47
C THR A 223 -12.07 17.44 17.43
N PRO A 224 -12.67 16.22 17.51
CA PRO A 224 -12.42 15.13 18.46
C PRO A 224 -11.03 14.49 18.30
N ALA A 225 -10.51 13.91 19.39
CA ALA A 225 -9.19 13.29 19.41
C ALA A 225 -9.16 11.87 18.79
N PHE A 226 -10.31 11.25 18.62
CA PHE A 226 -10.46 9.93 18.00
C PHE A 226 -11.87 9.71 17.46
N VAL A 227 -11.98 8.73 16.55
CA VAL A 227 -13.24 8.12 16.11
C VAL A 227 -13.34 6.74 16.77
N GLN A 228 -14.42 6.50 17.50
CA GLN A 228 -14.71 5.20 18.10
C GLN A 228 -15.32 4.27 17.06
N LEU A 229 -14.81 3.05 16.98
CA LEU A 229 -15.32 1.99 16.11
C LEU A 229 -15.99 0.89 16.94
N PRO A 230 -16.75 -0.02 16.31
CA PRO A 230 -17.34 -1.16 17.02
C PRO A 230 -16.26 -2.00 17.72
N ALA A 231 -16.61 -2.49 18.91
CA ALA A 231 -15.73 -3.32 19.72
C ALA A 231 -15.28 -4.59 18.96
N GLY A 232 -13.99 -4.90 18.97
CA GLY A 232 -13.42 -6.04 18.27
C GLY A 232 -13.34 -5.88 16.76
N SER A 233 -13.47 -4.66 16.23
CA SER A 233 -13.40 -4.41 14.78
C SER A 233 -11.98 -4.44 14.24
N GLY A 234 -11.01 -3.91 14.96
CA GLY A 234 -9.60 -3.87 14.58
C GLY A 234 -9.32 -3.02 13.33
N PRO A 235 -9.33 -1.66 13.42
CA PRO A 235 -9.04 -0.79 12.28
C PRO A 235 -7.61 -1.00 11.76
N ARG A 236 -7.47 -1.07 10.42
CA ARG A 236 -6.22 -1.47 9.78
C ARG A 236 -5.67 -0.41 8.84
N HIS A 237 -6.21 -0.29 7.64
CA HIS A 237 -5.77 0.64 6.59
C HIS A 237 -6.88 1.62 6.25
N LEU A 238 -6.55 2.91 6.24
CA LEU A 238 -7.42 4.03 5.84
C LEU A 238 -6.99 4.55 4.47
N LEU A 239 -7.94 4.81 3.60
CA LEU A 239 -7.75 5.42 2.28
C LEU A 239 -8.74 6.56 2.10
N PHE A 240 -8.26 7.75 1.72
CA PHE A 240 -9.12 8.86 1.31
C PHE A 240 -9.47 8.76 -0.17
N SER A 241 -10.67 9.23 -0.53
CA SER A 241 -11.05 9.44 -1.92
C SER A 241 -10.18 10.50 -2.59
N ALA A 242 -10.06 10.46 -3.92
CA ALA A 242 -9.21 11.39 -4.65
C ALA A 242 -9.64 12.86 -4.52
N ASP A 243 -10.94 13.12 -4.33
CA ASP A 243 -11.49 14.45 -4.05
C ASP A 243 -11.36 14.88 -2.58
N GLY A 244 -10.92 13.96 -1.72
CA GLY A 244 -10.72 14.19 -0.30
C GLY A 244 -12.01 14.38 0.50
N GLN A 245 -13.18 13.97 -0.01
CA GLN A 245 -14.46 14.14 0.69
C GLN A 245 -14.90 12.91 1.47
N HIS A 246 -14.39 11.73 1.07
CA HIS A 246 -14.74 10.45 1.66
C HIS A 246 -13.50 9.68 2.10
N ALA A 247 -13.68 8.68 2.94
CA ALA A 247 -12.63 7.75 3.33
C ALA A 247 -13.19 6.33 3.53
N TRP A 248 -12.33 5.33 3.29
CA TRP A 248 -12.63 3.93 3.51
C TRP A 248 -11.60 3.33 4.46
N LEU A 249 -12.06 2.57 5.43
CA LEU A 249 -11.22 1.95 6.45
C LEU A 249 -11.50 0.44 6.51
N THR A 250 -10.48 -0.37 6.27
CA THR A 250 -10.58 -1.80 6.53
C THR A 250 -10.51 -2.08 8.03
N MET A 251 -11.43 -2.90 8.51
CA MET A 251 -11.45 -3.43 9.87
C MET A 251 -11.07 -4.91 9.82
N GLU A 252 -9.85 -5.21 10.27
CA GLU A 252 -9.23 -6.51 10.09
C GLU A 252 -10.04 -7.61 10.77
N MET A 253 -10.35 -7.45 12.06
CA MET A 253 -10.90 -8.52 12.88
C MET A 253 -12.38 -8.79 12.59
N SER A 254 -13.14 -7.78 12.19
CA SER A 254 -14.55 -7.93 11.80
C SER A 254 -14.74 -8.25 10.32
N ALA A 255 -13.71 -8.12 9.48
CA ALA A 255 -13.77 -8.23 8.02
C ALA A 255 -14.82 -7.30 7.41
N GLN A 256 -14.71 -6.01 7.71
CA GLN A 256 -15.63 -4.97 7.24
C GLN A 256 -14.84 -3.81 6.64
N VAL A 257 -15.53 -2.99 5.84
CA VAL A 257 -15.06 -1.67 5.41
C VAL A 257 -16.03 -0.62 5.93
N ALA A 258 -15.55 0.28 6.78
CA ALA A 258 -16.28 1.47 7.16
C ALA A 258 -16.10 2.57 6.10
N VAL A 259 -17.19 3.23 5.73
CA VAL A 259 -17.21 4.39 4.83
C VAL A 259 -17.49 5.62 5.66
N PHE A 260 -16.74 6.68 5.39
CA PHE A 260 -16.85 7.94 6.12
C PHE A 260 -16.99 9.12 5.17
N ASP A 261 -17.77 10.11 5.55
CA ASP A 261 -17.60 11.48 5.09
C ASP A 261 -16.44 12.12 5.87
N TYR A 262 -15.58 12.82 5.15
CA TYR A 262 -14.45 13.55 5.74
C TYR A 262 -14.63 15.05 5.62
N ARG A 263 -14.46 15.77 6.72
CA ARG A 263 -14.40 17.22 6.73
C ARG A 263 -13.52 17.73 7.88
N ASP A 264 -12.47 18.47 7.55
CA ASP A 264 -11.63 19.23 8.51
C ASP A 264 -11.25 18.42 9.77
N GLY A 265 -10.63 17.25 9.54
CA GLY A 265 -10.17 16.34 10.60
C GLY A 265 -11.23 15.46 11.22
N LYS A 266 -12.49 15.52 10.77
CA LYS A 266 -13.58 14.69 11.26
C LYS A 266 -13.94 13.61 10.26
N LEU A 267 -14.15 12.40 10.76
CA LEU A 267 -14.69 11.27 10.00
C LEU A 267 -16.08 10.95 10.58
N GLU A 268 -17.10 11.04 9.75
CA GLU A 268 -18.49 10.67 10.09
C GLU A 268 -18.84 9.40 9.33
N GLN A 269 -19.12 8.30 10.06
CA GLN A 269 -19.43 7.02 9.45
C GLN A 269 -20.80 7.03 8.78
N THR A 270 -20.85 6.69 7.49
CA THR A 270 -22.08 6.69 6.66
C THR A 270 -22.50 5.30 6.24
N GLN A 271 -21.55 4.34 6.13
CA GLN A 271 -21.84 2.96 5.74
C GLN A 271 -20.88 1.97 6.41
N MET A 272 -21.32 0.73 6.54
CA MET A 272 -20.50 -0.44 6.89
C MET A 272 -20.74 -1.52 5.83
N ALA A 273 -19.72 -1.88 5.07
CA ALA A 273 -19.77 -2.97 4.10
C ALA A 273 -19.13 -4.23 4.70
N ASP A 274 -19.84 -5.35 4.67
CA ASP A 274 -19.37 -6.63 5.22
C ASP A 274 -18.69 -7.45 4.12
N LEU A 275 -17.44 -7.85 4.36
CA LEU A 275 -16.65 -8.66 3.44
C LEU A 275 -16.89 -10.16 3.61
N ALA A 276 -17.44 -10.59 4.73
CA ALA A 276 -17.59 -11.98 5.12
C ALA A 276 -18.98 -12.26 5.72
N ALA A 277 -20.04 -11.64 5.20
CA ALA A 277 -21.40 -11.80 5.67
C ALA A 277 -21.80 -13.28 5.68
N GLY A 278 -22.26 -13.77 6.85
CA GLY A 278 -22.67 -15.15 7.04
C GLY A 278 -21.54 -16.19 7.02
N GLN A 279 -20.29 -15.77 6.94
CA GLN A 279 -19.12 -16.67 6.95
C GLN A 279 -18.57 -16.86 8.37
N PRO A 280 -17.85 -17.98 8.62
CA PRO A 280 -17.23 -18.24 9.92
C PRO A 280 -16.16 -17.19 10.28
N VAL A 281 -15.82 -17.10 11.56
CA VAL A 281 -14.80 -16.16 12.06
C VAL A 281 -13.44 -16.37 11.38
N SER A 282 -13.10 -17.62 11.03
CA SER A 282 -11.86 -17.96 10.30
C SER A 282 -11.71 -17.25 8.96
N ASP A 283 -12.82 -16.82 8.34
CA ASP A 283 -12.82 -16.09 7.06
C ASP A 283 -12.66 -14.57 7.25
N LYS A 284 -12.57 -14.09 8.47
CA LYS A 284 -12.53 -12.67 8.80
C LYS A 284 -11.09 -12.19 9.01
N ALA A 285 -10.53 -11.53 8.03
CA ALA A 285 -9.22 -10.90 8.15
C ALA A 285 -9.01 -9.86 7.03
N ALA A 286 -9.80 -8.77 7.02
CA ALA A 286 -9.62 -7.70 6.04
C ALA A 286 -8.18 -7.16 6.06
N ALA A 287 -7.63 -6.84 4.88
CA ALA A 287 -6.26 -6.39 4.79
C ALA A 287 -6.13 -5.07 4.01
N ALA A 288 -5.67 -5.12 2.77
CA ALA A 288 -5.43 -3.96 1.93
C ALA A 288 -6.69 -3.44 1.27
N LEU A 289 -6.66 -2.16 0.88
CA LEU A 289 -7.67 -1.54 0.02
C LEU A 289 -7.01 -0.54 -0.92
N HIS A 290 -7.46 -0.52 -2.19
CA HIS A 290 -7.02 0.42 -3.21
C HIS A 290 -8.19 0.86 -4.08
N ALA A 291 -8.25 2.16 -4.41
CA ALA A 291 -9.19 2.69 -5.37
C ALA A 291 -8.62 2.65 -6.79
N SER A 292 -9.47 2.53 -7.79
CA SER A 292 -9.09 2.79 -9.19
C SER A 292 -8.72 4.26 -9.37
N ALA A 293 -7.85 4.56 -10.34
CA ALA A 293 -7.38 5.92 -10.61
C ALA A 293 -8.51 6.92 -10.92
N ASP A 294 -9.62 6.44 -11.48
CA ASP A 294 -10.83 7.24 -11.76
C ASP A 294 -11.80 7.32 -10.57
N GLY A 295 -11.47 6.71 -9.43
CA GLY A 295 -12.27 6.72 -8.20
C GLY A 295 -13.57 5.92 -8.24
N LYS A 296 -13.87 5.20 -9.35
CA LYS A 296 -15.15 4.50 -9.52
C LYS A 296 -15.23 3.15 -8.83
N PHE A 297 -14.08 2.55 -8.53
CA PHE A 297 -14.01 1.21 -7.96
C PHE A 297 -13.08 1.17 -6.76
N LEU A 298 -13.47 0.43 -5.73
CA LEU A 298 -12.63 0.08 -4.59
C LEU A 298 -12.39 -1.43 -4.59
N TYR A 299 -11.16 -1.83 -4.40
CA TYR A 299 -10.73 -3.21 -4.25
C TYR A 299 -10.32 -3.43 -2.81
N VAL A 300 -10.69 -4.58 -2.24
CA VAL A 300 -10.38 -4.91 -0.85
C VAL A 300 -9.97 -6.38 -0.77
N SER A 301 -8.85 -6.67 -0.10
CA SER A 301 -8.45 -8.04 0.18
C SER A 301 -9.01 -8.52 1.52
N ASN A 302 -9.51 -9.76 1.56
CA ASN A 302 -9.89 -10.47 2.76
C ASN A 302 -9.12 -11.78 2.84
N ARG A 303 -8.34 -11.92 3.90
CA ARG A 303 -7.47 -13.08 4.21
C ARG A 303 -8.27 -14.16 4.92
N GLY A 304 -7.72 -14.70 6.00
CA GLY A 304 -8.30 -15.83 6.71
C GLY A 304 -8.36 -17.06 5.83
N THR A 305 -9.41 -17.86 5.94
CA THR A 305 -9.66 -19.00 5.03
C THR A 305 -10.38 -18.57 3.75
N ALA A 306 -10.95 -17.35 3.70
CA ALA A 306 -11.64 -16.82 2.52
C ALA A 306 -10.69 -16.56 1.34
N ASN A 307 -9.53 -15.95 1.60
CA ASN A 307 -8.51 -15.64 0.59
C ASN A 307 -9.09 -15.06 -0.70
N GLN A 308 -9.75 -13.90 -0.59
CA GLN A 308 -10.51 -13.26 -1.66
C GLN A 308 -10.12 -11.80 -1.88
N LEU A 309 -10.32 -11.32 -3.10
CA LEU A 309 -10.47 -9.91 -3.43
C LEU A 309 -11.94 -9.61 -3.69
N LEU A 310 -12.43 -8.53 -3.08
CA LEU A 310 -13.76 -7.98 -3.34
C LEU A 310 -13.63 -6.71 -4.17
N VAL A 311 -14.52 -6.55 -5.13
CA VAL A 311 -14.63 -5.37 -5.99
C VAL A 311 -15.93 -4.66 -5.68
N PHE A 312 -15.82 -3.37 -5.41
CA PHE A 312 -16.99 -2.51 -5.14
C PHE A 312 -17.07 -1.39 -6.17
N ALA A 313 -18.28 -1.06 -6.62
CA ALA A 313 -18.54 0.24 -7.21
C ALA A 313 -18.61 1.29 -6.10
N VAL A 314 -18.05 2.47 -6.35
CA VAL A 314 -18.08 3.62 -5.47
C VAL A 314 -19.10 4.61 -5.99
N ASP A 315 -20.04 5.02 -5.16
CA ASP A 315 -20.92 6.15 -5.46
C ASP A 315 -20.12 7.45 -5.26
N PRO A 316 -19.93 8.28 -6.30
CA PRO A 316 -19.08 9.45 -6.22
C PRO A 316 -19.65 10.57 -5.32
N ALA A 317 -20.94 10.56 -5.03
CA ALA A 317 -21.57 11.60 -4.21
C ALA A 317 -21.54 11.28 -2.70
N THR A 318 -21.44 9.98 -2.35
CA THR A 318 -21.55 9.52 -0.96
C THR A 318 -20.38 8.66 -0.50
N GLY A 319 -19.49 8.27 -1.42
CA GLY A 319 -18.43 7.30 -1.14
C GLY A 319 -18.93 5.88 -0.86
N HIS A 320 -20.24 5.64 -0.92
CA HIS A 320 -20.85 4.35 -0.59
C HIS A 320 -20.40 3.24 -1.53
N LEU A 321 -20.31 2.04 -0.98
CA LEU A 321 -19.82 0.86 -1.65
C LEU A 321 -20.99 -0.07 -2.01
N LYS A 322 -20.99 -0.54 -3.28
CA LYS A 322 -21.86 -1.60 -3.76
C LYS A 322 -21.00 -2.74 -4.28
N GLU A 323 -21.10 -3.93 -3.68
CA GLU A 323 -20.34 -5.10 -4.12
C GLU A 323 -20.70 -5.48 -5.56
N LEU A 324 -19.67 -5.73 -6.38
CA LEU A 324 -19.78 -6.17 -7.77
C LEU A 324 -19.27 -7.58 -7.95
N GLN A 325 -18.19 -7.97 -7.25
CA GLN A 325 -17.51 -9.25 -7.47
C GLN A 325 -16.76 -9.70 -6.22
N ARG A 326 -16.75 -11.02 -6.02
CA ARG A 326 -15.79 -11.74 -5.17
C ARG A 326 -14.94 -12.65 -6.03
N ARG A 327 -13.64 -12.61 -5.88
CA ARG A 327 -12.70 -13.41 -6.64
C ARG A 327 -11.67 -14.06 -5.72
N ALA A 328 -11.49 -15.39 -5.84
CA ALA A 328 -10.39 -16.06 -5.15
C ALA A 328 -9.03 -15.50 -5.60
N VAL A 329 -8.11 -15.34 -4.68
CA VAL A 329 -6.75 -14.82 -4.98
C VAL A 329 -5.82 -15.89 -5.54
N GLU A 330 -6.28 -17.13 -5.61
CA GLU A 330 -5.53 -18.30 -6.10
C GLU A 330 -4.20 -18.53 -5.35
N GLY A 331 -4.20 -18.18 -4.08
CA GLY A 331 -3.10 -18.30 -3.14
C GLY A 331 -3.59 -18.12 -1.72
N ASP A 332 -2.66 -17.91 -0.78
CA ASP A 332 -2.95 -17.76 0.63
C ASP A 332 -2.39 -16.44 1.18
N HIS A 333 -3.21 -15.78 2.01
CA HIS A 333 -2.89 -14.58 2.73
C HIS A 333 -2.57 -13.38 1.82
N PRO A 334 -3.55 -12.87 1.03
CA PRO A 334 -3.39 -11.66 0.20
C PRO A 334 -3.19 -10.44 1.09
N ARG A 335 -1.92 -10.22 1.53
CA ARG A 335 -1.57 -9.16 2.47
C ARG A 335 -1.70 -7.78 1.85
N GLU A 336 -1.25 -7.67 0.60
CA GLU A 336 -1.27 -6.45 -0.19
C GLU A 336 -1.53 -6.78 -1.67
N PHE A 337 -1.96 -5.79 -2.43
CA PHE A 337 -2.11 -5.87 -3.88
C PHE A 337 -1.91 -4.49 -4.50
N SER A 338 -1.69 -4.43 -5.79
CA SER A 338 -1.51 -3.15 -6.50
C SER A 338 -2.20 -3.19 -7.85
N LEU A 339 -2.83 -2.08 -8.23
CA LEU A 339 -3.25 -1.86 -9.62
C LEU A 339 -2.03 -1.41 -10.43
N ASP A 340 -1.85 -1.94 -11.62
CA ASP A 340 -0.83 -1.44 -12.52
C ASP A 340 -1.17 -0.02 -13.01
N PRO A 341 -0.17 0.79 -13.42
CA PRO A 341 -0.42 2.17 -13.83
C PRO A 341 -1.32 2.31 -15.06
N SER A 342 -1.42 1.28 -15.92
CA SER A 342 -2.36 1.27 -17.05
C SER A 342 -3.80 0.98 -16.63
N GLY A 343 -4.00 0.48 -15.41
CA GLY A 343 -5.28 0.06 -14.88
C GLY A 343 -5.88 -1.20 -15.53
N LYS A 344 -5.09 -1.95 -16.31
CA LYS A 344 -5.53 -3.19 -16.98
C LYS A 344 -5.29 -4.45 -16.17
N PHE A 345 -4.42 -4.36 -15.16
CA PHE A 345 -4.02 -5.50 -14.35
C PHE A 345 -4.08 -5.17 -12.86
N LEU A 346 -4.23 -6.20 -12.05
CA LEU A 346 -4.10 -6.14 -10.61
C LEU A 346 -3.15 -7.27 -10.16
N LEU A 347 -2.16 -6.91 -9.34
CA LEU A 347 -1.13 -7.81 -8.83
C LEU A 347 -1.41 -8.09 -7.36
N ILE A 348 -1.42 -9.36 -6.95
CA ILE A 348 -1.77 -9.81 -5.60
C ILE A 348 -0.55 -10.44 -4.94
N ALA A 349 -0.10 -9.88 -3.83
CA ALA A 349 0.96 -10.45 -3.00
C ALA A 349 0.36 -11.47 -2.01
N ASN A 350 0.40 -12.75 -2.38
CA ASN A 350 -0.05 -13.86 -1.56
C ASN A 350 1.10 -14.32 -0.65
N GLN A 351 1.20 -13.70 0.53
CA GLN A 351 2.36 -13.82 1.42
C GLN A 351 2.66 -15.26 1.83
N LYS A 352 1.65 -16.03 2.26
CA LYS A 352 1.86 -17.38 2.82
C LYS A 352 2.00 -18.46 1.76
N SER A 353 1.53 -18.22 0.54
CA SER A 353 1.73 -19.14 -0.57
C SER A 353 2.92 -18.77 -1.45
N ASN A 354 3.73 -17.81 -1.03
CA ASN A 354 5.00 -17.44 -1.67
C ASN A 354 4.84 -17.18 -3.18
N GLN A 355 3.87 -16.30 -3.53
CA GLN A 355 3.65 -15.97 -4.95
C GLN A 355 3.00 -14.60 -5.15
N ILE A 356 3.27 -14.01 -6.30
CA ILE A 356 2.51 -12.88 -6.84
C ILE A 356 1.60 -13.43 -7.93
N VAL A 357 0.31 -13.13 -7.85
CA VAL A 357 -0.69 -13.49 -8.88
C VAL A 357 -1.08 -12.22 -9.62
N VAL A 358 -0.95 -12.25 -10.97
CA VAL A 358 -1.38 -11.15 -11.83
C VAL A 358 -2.69 -11.53 -12.50
N VAL A 359 -3.68 -10.65 -12.42
CA VAL A 359 -5.02 -10.86 -13.01
C VAL A 359 -5.38 -9.70 -13.93
N GLU A 360 -6.14 -9.98 -14.99
CA GLU A 360 -6.73 -8.95 -15.84
C GLU A 360 -7.73 -8.11 -15.05
N ARG A 361 -7.84 -6.84 -15.40
CA ARG A 361 -8.86 -5.91 -14.91
C ARG A 361 -9.53 -5.21 -16.08
N ASP A 362 -10.85 -5.24 -16.12
CA ASP A 362 -11.63 -4.40 -17.04
C ASP A 362 -11.76 -2.98 -16.46
N ALA A 363 -11.14 -2.00 -17.11
CA ALA A 363 -11.13 -0.62 -16.65
C ALA A 363 -12.52 0.05 -16.66
N LYS A 364 -13.49 -0.46 -17.46
CA LYS A 364 -14.84 0.11 -17.56
C LYS A 364 -15.78 -0.41 -16.48
N THR A 365 -15.68 -1.71 -16.17
CA THR A 365 -16.57 -2.40 -15.22
C THR A 365 -15.94 -2.57 -13.85
N GLY A 366 -14.62 -2.40 -13.73
CA GLY A 366 -13.84 -2.67 -12.52
C GLY A 366 -13.60 -4.15 -12.26
N LEU A 367 -14.24 -5.06 -13.00
CA LEU A 367 -14.21 -6.49 -12.73
C LEU A 367 -12.84 -7.10 -13.01
N LEU A 368 -12.48 -8.08 -12.19
CA LEU A 368 -11.26 -8.86 -12.32
C LEU A 368 -11.53 -10.10 -13.20
N GLY A 369 -10.69 -10.26 -14.21
CA GLY A 369 -10.76 -11.33 -15.20
C GLY A 369 -9.91 -12.56 -14.85
N LYS A 370 -9.36 -13.18 -15.89
CA LYS A 370 -8.52 -14.38 -15.76
C LYS A 370 -7.14 -14.05 -15.17
N THR A 371 -6.52 -15.07 -14.63
CA THR A 371 -5.12 -15.02 -14.19
C THR A 371 -4.20 -15.00 -15.40
N VAL A 372 -3.28 -14.03 -15.41
CA VAL A 372 -2.28 -13.84 -16.47
C VAL A 372 -0.99 -14.56 -16.08
N GLN A 373 -0.58 -14.44 -14.80
CA GLN A 373 0.67 -15.01 -14.32
C GLN A 373 0.56 -15.41 -12.85
N LYS A 374 1.28 -16.47 -12.48
CA LYS A 374 1.64 -16.80 -11.10
C LYS A 374 3.16 -16.81 -11.02
N LEU A 375 3.72 -15.84 -10.32
CA LEU A 375 5.16 -15.68 -10.15
C LEU A 375 5.56 -16.16 -8.75
N PRO A 376 6.39 -17.21 -8.60
CA PRO A 376 6.97 -17.55 -7.31
C PRO A 376 7.80 -16.39 -6.75
N MET A 377 7.51 -16.02 -5.51
CA MET A 377 8.17 -14.94 -4.79
C MET A 377 8.00 -15.21 -3.30
N ASP A 378 9.10 -15.39 -2.58
CA ASP A 378 9.04 -15.72 -1.15
C ASP A 378 8.47 -14.56 -0.33
N ALA A 379 7.44 -14.86 0.44
CA ALA A 379 6.72 -13.99 1.38
C ALA A 379 6.50 -12.54 0.92
N PRO A 380 5.95 -12.27 -0.30
CA PRO A 380 5.74 -10.90 -0.79
C PRO A 380 4.74 -10.18 0.11
N SER A 381 5.03 -8.92 0.47
CA SER A 381 4.25 -8.16 1.45
C SER A 381 3.74 -6.82 0.94
N ASP A 382 4.46 -6.18 0.00
CA ASP A 382 4.05 -4.91 -0.61
C ASP A 382 4.52 -4.79 -2.05
N LEU A 383 3.75 -4.06 -2.86
CA LEU A 383 3.94 -3.89 -4.31
C LEU A 383 3.80 -2.41 -4.68
N LYS A 384 4.84 -1.80 -5.25
CA LYS A 384 4.81 -0.40 -5.71
C LYS A 384 5.35 -0.27 -7.13
N PHE A 385 4.62 0.43 -7.98
CA PHE A 385 5.09 0.74 -9.32
C PHE A 385 5.91 2.03 -9.36
N LEU A 386 7.03 1.98 -10.08
CA LEU A 386 7.78 3.16 -10.48
C LEU A 386 7.27 3.60 -11.85
N LEU A 387 6.82 4.85 -11.93
CA LEU A 387 6.34 5.45 -13.16
C LEU A 387 7.55 5.92 -13.99
N ARG A 388 7.45 5.85 -15.31
CA ARG A 388 8.42 6.52 -16.19
C ARG A 388 8.36 8.03 -15.94
N GLN A 389 9.51 8.63 -15.74
CA GLN A 389 9.66 10.09 -15.65
C GLN A 389 9.86 10.71 -17.05
#